data_1c13048d8080fb516ec05b0c4e1a3dbb
#
_entry.id   1c13048d8080fb516ec05b0c4e1a3dbb
#
_cell.length_a   1.000
_cell.length_b   1.000
_cell.length_c   1.000
_cell.angle_alpha   90.00
_cell.angle_beta   90.00
_cell.angle_gamma   90.00
#
_symmetry.space_group_name_H-M   'P 1'
#
loop_
_entity.id
_entity.type
_entity.pdbx_description
1 polymer ?
#
loop_
_entity_poly.entity_id
_entity_poly.type
_entity_poly.pdbx_seq_one_letter_code
_entity_poly.pdbx_strand_id
1 'polypeptide(L)'
;MKTLDTLIDDIYGVLDNLNTDEGIEIPEELTEEFLASMKESLESWSTPRLQSKSIRMSNVGRPLRRIWYDMQEEPEGSTDKHVHPSTFVKFLYGHMLEHLAILLVKLSGHTVTDMQKEVEIDGIKGHMDCKIDGEVVDIKTASGFAFKKFSEGTLPDNDPFGYIAQLSGYEQSEGTEDGGFLAINKENGEVCLFRPGNLSKPNVSTRINTIKDALTKDEPPIKPCYNPVAEGKKGNMRLEAGCVYCPHKAKCWDGLRAFKYSNGVKYFTRVVSLPKVPEIPLT
;
A
#
# COMPACT_ATOMS: atom_id res chain seq x y z
N MET A 1 -25.36 6.36 -17.59
CA MET A 1 -24.41 6.86 -16.58
C MET A 1 -23.34 5.80 -16.43
N LYS A 2 -22.08 6.13 -16.52
CA LYS A 2 -20.99 5.15 -16.33
C LYS A 2 -20.91 4.73 -14.87
N THR A 3 -20.37 3.54 -14.62
CA THR A 3 -20.18 2.97 -13.29
C THR A 3 -18.84 2.27 -13.24
N LEU A 4 -18.34 1.97 -12.05
CA LEU A 4 -17.09 1.22 -11.87
C LEU A 4 -17.07 -0.15 -12.59
N ASP A 5 -18.26 -0.73 -12.88
CA ASP A 5 -18.34 -2.05 -13.54
C ASP A 5 -17.81 -2.03 -14.98
N THR A 6 -17.85 -0.89 -15.67
CA THR A 6 -17.36 -0.76 -17.05
C THR A 6 -16.00 -0.09 -17.14
N LEU A 7 -15.44 0.40 -16.01
CA LEU A 7 -14.25 1.24 -15.98
C LEU A 7 -13.05 0.64 -16.76
N ILE A 8 -12.74 -0.62 -16.55
CA ILE A 8 -11.59 -1.24 -17.19
C ILE A 8 -11.81 -1.44 -18.69
N ASP A 9 -12.99 -1.91 -19.08
CA ASP A 9 -13.34 -2.09 -20.49
C ASP A 9 -13.36 -0.74 -21.23
N ASP A 10 -13.86 0.31 -20.58
CA ASP A 10 -13.89 1.66 -21.15
C ASP A 10 -12.47 2.25 -21.31
N ILE A 11 -11.57 2.04 -20.33
CA ILE A 11 -10.16 2.43 -20.45
C ILE A 11 -9.49 1.71 -21.61
N TYR A 12 -9.63 0.40 -21.70
CA TYR A 12 -9.04 -0.38 -22.80
C TYR A 12 -9.66 -0.05 -24.13
N GLY A 13 -10.99 0.24 -24.18
CA GLY A 13 -11.66 0.68 -25.37
C GLY A 13 -11.11 1.99 -25.94
N VAL A 14 -10.76 2.95 -25.08
CA VAL A 14 -10.08 4.18 -25.51
C VAL A 14 -8.66 3.88 -26.04
N LEU A 15 -7.91 3.02 -25.34
CA LEU A 15 -6.55 2.66 -25.75
C LEU A 15 -6.50 1.87 -27.06
N ASP A 16 -7.53 1.07 -27.36
CA ASP A 16 -7.64 0.34 -28.63
C ASP A 16 -7.74 1.25 -29.85
N ASN A 17 -8.16 2.52 -29.69
CA ASN A 17 -8.15 3.51 -30.77
C ASN A 17 -6.71 3.79 -31.29
N LEU A 18 -5.67 3.55 -30.48
CA LEU A 18 -4.27 3.65 -30.91
C LEU A 18 -3.90 2.60 -31.97
N ASN A 19 -4.69 1.54 -32.10
CA ASN A 19 -4.54 0.52 -33.16
C ASN A 19 -5.28 0.91 -34.45
N THR A 20 -5.93 2.06 -34.49
CA THR A 20 -6.69 2.58 -35.64
C THR A 20 -6.02 3.82 -36.20
N ASP A 21 -6.46 4.27 -37.38
CA ASP A 21 -5.99 5.51 -37.99
C ASP A 21 -6.54 6.78 -37.25
N GLU A 22 -7.53 6.63 -36.38
CA GLU A 22 -8.14 7.73 -35.63
C GLU A 22 -7.29 8.19 -34.44
N GLY A 23 -6.57 7.25 -33.79
CA GLY A 23 -5.76 7.56 -32.61
C GLY A 23 -6.61 7.97 -31.39
N ILE A 24 -5.98 8.68 -30.46
CA ILE A 24 -6.65 9.25 -29.27
C ILE A 24 -6.47 10.77 -29.30
N GLU A 25 -7.55 11.51 -29.32
CA GLU A 25 -7.53 12.94 -29.06
C GLU A 25 -7.59 13.19 -27.55
N ILE A 26 -6.53 13.82 -27.01
CA ILE A 26 -6.49 14.22 -25.61
C ILE A 26 -6.90 15.69 -25.51
N PRO A 27 -8.03 16.02 -24.85
CA PRO A 27 -8.43 17.40 -24.66
C PRO A 27 -7.34 18.22 -23.96
N GLU A 28 -7.16 19.47 -24.42
CA GLU A 28 -6.13 20.38 -23.87
C GLU A 28 -6.28 20.55 -22.35
N GLU A 29 -7.51 20.70 -21.87
CA GLU A 29 -7.85 20.81 -20.45
C GLU A 29 -7.31 19.61 -19.63
N LEU A 30 -7.48 18.38 -20.13
CA LEU A 30 -6.96 17.17 -19.44
C LEU A 30 -5.42 17.11 -19.50
N THR A 31 -4.84 17.59 -20.58
CA THR A 31 -3.37 17.69 -20.69
C THR A 31 -2.82 18.68 -19.69
N GLU A 32 -3.41 19.86 -19.56
CA GLU A 32 -3.00 20.88 -18.59
C GLU A 32 -3.15 20.40 -17.16
N GLU A 33 -4.28 19.77 -16.82
CA GLU A 33 -4.53 19.19 -15.51
C GLU A 33 -3.50 18.11 -15.17
N PHE A 34 -3.21 17.19 -16.08
CA PHE A 34 -2.19 16.16 -15.91
C PHE A 34 -0.82 16.77 -15.66
N LEU A 35 -0.40 17.76 -16.45
CA LEU A 35 0.89 18.43 -16.29
C LEU A 35 0.98 19.19 -14.97
N ALA A 36 -0.09 19.85 -14.53
CA ALA A 36 -0.15 20.52 -13.24
C ALA A 36 0.02 19.56 -12.08
N SER A 37 -0.69 18.42 -12.10
CA SER A 37 -0.59 17.38 -11.08
C SER A 37 0.81 16.75 -11.04
N MET A 38 1.41 16.52 -12.19
CA MET A 38 2.79 16.03 -12.29
C MET A 38 3.80 17.02 -11.68
N LYS A 39 3.63 18.30 -11.95
CA LYS A 39 4.48 19.37 -11.39
C LYS A 39 4.37 19.41 -9.86
N GLU A 40 3.15 19.39 -9.32
CA GLU A 40 2.91 19.37 -7.88
C GLU A 40 3.57 18.16 -7.21
N SER A 41 3.45 16.97 -7.82
CA SER A 41 4.11 15.76 -7.33
C SER A 41 5.63 15.88 -7.31
N LEU A 42 6.26 16.49 -8.33
CA LEU A 42 7.70 16.72 -8.37
C LEU A 42 8.14 17.69 -7.27
N GLU A 43 7.40 18.80 -7.07
CA GLU A 43 7.67 19.78 -6.02
C GLU A 43 7.55 19.15 -4.63
N SER A 44 6.48 18.39 -4.38
CA SER A 44 6.28 17.66 -3.13
C SER A 44 7.36 16.60 -2.89
N TRP A 45 7.74 15.84 -3.91
CA TRP A 45 8.75 14.80 -3.83
C TRP A 45 10.15 15.35 -3.56
N SER A 46 10.48 16.50 -4.13
CA SER A 46 11.78 17.15 -3.94
C SER A 46 11.94 17.87 -2.59
N THR A 47 10.84 18.02 -1.84
CA THR A 47 10.84 18.72 -0.55
C THR A 47 11.02 17.75 0.61
N PRO A 48 11.98 17.99 1.53
CA PRO A 48 12.14 17.15 2.71
C PRO A 48 10.86 17.11 3.57
N ARG A 49 10.38 15.92 3.87
CA ARG A 49 9.20 15.74 4.75
C ARG A 49 9.63 15.46 6.17
N LEU A 50 9.17 16.27 7.11
CA LEU A 50 9.26 15.95 8.53
C LEU A 50 8.38 14.73 8.81
N GLN A 51 8.98 13.66 9.31
CA GLN A 51 8.23 12.48 9.71
C GLN A 51 7.49 12.77 11.01
N SER A 52 6.16 12.89 10.95
CA SER A 52 5.34 12.96 12.15
C SER A 52 5.00 11.55 12.63
N LYS A 53 5.14 11.28 13.93
CA LYS A 53 4.62 10.08 14.58
C LYS A 53 3.11 10.25 14.75
N SER A 54 2.36 9.87 13.75
CA SER A 54 0.89 9.91 13.84
C SER A 54 0.29 8.67 13.20
N ILE A 55 -0.78 8.18 13.79
CA ILE A 55 -1.63 7.21 13.13
C ILE A 55 -2.35 7.95 12.01
N ARG A 56 -2.34 7.37 10.82
CA ARG A 56 -3.02 7.87 9.63
C ARG A 56 -3.93 6.78 9.07
N MET A 57 -4.92 7.13 8.30
CA MET A 57 -5.81 6.17 7.66
C MET A 57 -5.02 5.12 6.86
N SER A 58 -3.94 5.51 6.19
CA SER A 58 -3.08 4.62 5.40
C SER A 58 -2.30 3.56 6.21
N ASN A 59 -2.28 3.65 7.56
CA ASN A 59 -1.64 2.65 8.39
C ASN A 59 -2.57 1.95 9.40
N VAL A 60 -3.84 2.35 9.45
CA VAL A 60 -4.81 1.81 10.41
C VAL A 60 -5.02 0.29 10.25
N GLY A 61 -4.90 -0.22 9.02
CA GLY A 61 -5.03 -1.66 8.72
C GLY A 61 -3.78 -2.50 9.00
N ARG A 62 -2.64 -1.88 9.30
CA ARG A 62 -1.39 -2.62 9.58
C ARG A 62 -1.53 -3.47 10.84
N PRO A 63 -0.72 -4.54 10.98
CA PRO A 63 -0.72 -5.36 12.19
C PRO A 63 -0.47 -4.53 13.46
N LEU A 64 -1.27 -4.76 14.50
CA LEU A 64 -1.31 -3.93 15.71
C LEU A 64 0.05 -3.81 16.41
N ARG A 65 0.79 -4.93 16.51
CA ARG A 65 2.14 -4.95 17.11
C ARG A 65 3.13 -4.06 16.35
N ARG A 66 2.99 -3.99 15.00
CA ARG A 66 3.81 -3.08 14.20
C ARG A 66 3.45 -1.62 14.46
N ILE A 67 2.15 -1.28 14.49
CA ILE A 67 1.69 0.09 14.82
C ILE A 67 2.22 0.49 16.18
N TRP A 68 2.16 -0.40 17.16
CA TRP A 68 2.67 -0.12 18.50
C TRP A 68 4.17 0.26 18.45
N TYR A 69 5.02 -0.53 17.78
CA TYR A 69 6.44 -0.19 17.63
C TYR A 69 6.66 1.11 16.84
N ASP A 70 5.93 1.31 15.72
CA ASP A 70 6.04 2.52 14.90
C ASP A 70 5.76 3.79 15.73
N MET A 71 4.90 3.71 16.76
CA MET A 71 4.51 4.82 17.62
C MET A 71 5.42 5.02 18.83
N GLN A 72 6.11 4.00 19.32
CA GLN A 72 7.00 4.08 20.50
C GLN A 72 8.41 4.58 20.15
N GLU A 73 8.84 4.50 18.90
CA GLU A 73 10.17 4.97 18.54
C GLU A 73 10.32 6.48 18.65
N GLU A 74 11.34 6.92 19.40
CA GLU A 74 11.70 8.34 19.47
C GLU A 74 12.21 8.86 18.13
N PRO A 75 11.82 10.09 17.68
CA PRO A 75 12.31 10.66 16.43
C PRO A 75 13.81 11.01 16.49
N GLU A 76 14.34 11.20 17.69
CA GLU A 76 15.69 11.71 17.89
C GLU A 76 16.76 10.61 17.75
N GLY A 77 17.69 10.84 16.81
CA GLY A 77 18.98 10.17 16.77
C GLY A 77 19.02 8.80 16.14
N SER A 78 17.94 8.22 15.63
CA SER A 78 18.05 6.99 14.83
C SER A 78 18.58 7.32 13.44
N THR A 79 19.89 7.25 13.29
CA THR A 79 20.61 7.28 12.01
C THR A 79 20.21 6.13 11.07
N ASP A 80 19.43 5.19 11.56
CA ASP A 80 19.02 3.97 10.83
C ASP A 80 17.82 4.13 9.89
N LYS A 81 17.26 5.33 9.73
CA LYS A 81 16.19 5.59 8.76
C LYS A 81 16.71 6.01 7.39
N HIS A 82 17.90 5.60 7.02
CA HIS A 82 18.42 5.86 5.69
C HIS A 82 17.62 5.05 4.66
N VAL A 83 16.66 5.73 4.04
CA VAL A 83 15.92 5.18 2.90
C VAL A 83 16.87 5.07 1.73
N HIS A 84 17.01 3.86 1.18
CA HIS A 84 17.87 3.69 0.00
C HIS A 84 17.41 4.60 -1.15
N PRO A 85 18.31 5.33 -1.83
CA PRO A 85 17.95 6.30 -2.87
C PRO A 85 16.96 5.78 -3.94
N SER A 86 17.07 4.51 -4.33
CA SER A 86 16.13 3.89 -5.27
C SER A 86 14.67 3.85 -4.78
N THR A 87 14.45 3.96 -3.47
CA THR A 87 13.09 3.99 -2.90
C THR A 87 12.42 5.33 -3.19
N PHE A 88 13.17 6.43 -3.21
CA PHE A 88 12.62 7.73 -3.61
C PHE A 88 12.16 7.74 -5.07
N VAL A 89 12.90 7.06 -5.96
CA VAL A 89 12.48 6.88 -7.35
C VAL A 89 11.18 6.07 -7.42
N LYS A 90 11.04 5.01 -6.60
CA LYS A 90 9.79 4.23 -6.54
C LYS A 90 8.60 5.04 -6.04
N PHE A 91 8.80 5.97 -5.12
CA PHE A 91 7.75 6.86 -4.64
C PHE A 91 7.29 7.80 -5.76
N LEU A 92 8.23 8.45 -6.45
CA LEU A 92 7.91 9.30 -7.59
C LEU A 92 7.17 8.51 -8.69
N TYR A 93 7.66 7.30 -8.99
CA TYR A 93 7.01 6.40 -9.95
C TYR A 93 5.54 6.10 -9.58
N GLY A 94 5.27 5.95 -8.27
CA GLY A 94 3.92 5.77 -7.77
C GLY A 94 3.00 6.95 -8.09
N HIS A 95 3.45 8.16 -7.77
CA HIS A 95 2.68 9.39 -8.05
C HIS A 95 2.45 9.61 -9.54
N MET A 96 3.48 9.39 -10.38
CA MET A 96 3.35 9.53 -11.83
C MET A 96 2.30 8.60 -12.42
N LEU A 97 2.30 7.33 -12.00
CA LEU A 97 1.33 6.34 -12.47
C LEU A 97 -0.08 6.60 -11.93
N GLU A 98 -0.22 7.17 -10.74
CA GLU A 98 -1.50 7.61 -10.19
C GLU A 98 -2.14 8.67 -11.08
N HIS A 99 -1.38 9.72 -11.46
CA HIS A 99 -1.88 10.76 -12.37
C HIS A 99 -2.20 10.20 -13.76
N LEU A 100 -1.39 9.26 -14.27
CA LEU A 100 -1.69 8.57 -15.52
C LEU A 100 -3.00 7.79 -15.43
N ALA A 101 -3.24 7.09 -14.31
CA ALA A 101 -4.50 6.38 -14.09
C ALA A 101 -5.70 7.34 -14.13
N ILE A 102 -5.61 8.47 -13.44
CA ILE A 102 -6.66 9.51 -13.43
C ILE A 102 -6.91 10.04 -14.85
N LEU A 103 -5.87 10.31 -15.62
CA LEU A 103 -6.00 10.74 -17.01
C LEU A 103 -6.76 9.69 -17.85
N LEU A 104 -6.39 8.41 -17.76
CA LEU A 104 -7.06 7.32 -18.50
C LEU A 104 -8.53 7.17 -18.09
N VAL A 105 -8.84 7.28 -16.81
CA VAL A 105 -10.22 7.27 -16.30
C VAL A 105 -11.04 8.40 -16.92
N LYS A 106 -10.51 9.64 -16.94
CA LYS A 106 -11.20 10.79 -17.50
C LYS A 106 -11.35 10.68 -19.03
N LEU A 107 -10.30 10.23 -19.72
CA LEU A 107 -10.35 9.99 -21.18
C LEU A 107 -11.40 8.94 -21.56
N SER A 108 -11.59 7.93 -20.71
CA SER A 108 -12.63 6.91 -20.90
C SER A 108 -14.06 7.40 -20.56
N GLY A 109 -14.19 8.69 -20.18
CA GLY A 109 -15.48 9.36 -19.95
C GLY A 109 -16.11 9.10 -18.60
N HIS A 110 -15.35 8.57 -17.63
CA HIS A 110 -15.75 8.47 -16.24
C HIS A 110 -15.54 9.79 -15.50
N THR A 111 -16.35 10.03 -14.48
CA THR A 111 -16.26 11.25 -13.66
C THR A 111 -15.32 11.04 -12.50
N VAL A 112 -14.29 11.89 -12.36
CA VAL A 112 -13.37 11.89 -11.23
C VAL A 112 -13.60 13.13 -10.39
N THR A 113 -13.84 12.94 -9.09
CA THR A 113 -14.08 14.03 -8.12
C THR A 113 -13.29 13.80 -6.82
N ASP A 114 -13.29 14.78 -5.94
CA ASP A 114 -12.73 14.70 -4.58
C ASP A 114 -11.27 14.21 -4.54
N MET A 115 -10.45 14.61 -5.53
CA MET A 115 -9.04 14.21 -5.61
C MET A 115 -8.26 14.71 -4.38
N GLN A 116 -7.48 13.82 -3.76
CA GLN A 116 -6.64 14.07 -2.58
C GLN A 116 -7.40 14.73 -1.41
N LYS A 117 -8.70 14.45 -1.29
CA LYS A 117 -9.55 15.00 -0.22
C LYS A 117 -9.11 14.46 1.15
N GLU A 118 -8.90 15.39 2.09
CA GLU A 118 -8.68 15.02 3.50
C GLU A 118 -9.98 14.49 4.11
N VAL A 119 -9.89 13.35 4.77
CA VAL A 119 -10.98 12.72 5.53
C VAL A 119 -10.52 12.38 6.93
N GLU A 120 -11.46 12.30 7.88
CA GLU A 120 -11.17 12.02 9.28
C GLU A 120 -12.21 11.08 9.90
N ILE A 121 -11.75 10.08 10.66
CA ILE A 121 -12.57 9.22 11.51
C ILE A 121 -11.91 9.13 12.88
N ASP A 122 -12.66 9.44 13.93
CA ASP A 122 -12.21 9.34 15.34
C ASP A 122 -10.86 10.02 15.61
N GLY A 123 -10.59 11.15 14.95
CA GLY A 123 -9.34 11.91 15.07
C GLY A 123 -8.19 11.35 14.22
N ILE A 124 -8.42 10.32 13.39
CA ILE A 124 -7.44 9.77 12.47
C ILE A 124 -7.70 10.32 11.07
N LYS A 125 -6.71 11.04 10.56
CA LYS A 125 -6.77 11.68 9.25
C LYS A 125 -6.18 10.79 8.15
N GLY A 126 -6.67 11.00 6.93
CA GLY A 126 -6.13 10.43 5.70
C GLY A 126 -6.47 11.30 4.51
N HIS A 127 -5.84 11.04 3.38
CA HIS A 127 -6.20 11.63 2.10
C HIS A 127 -6.59 10.46 1.19
N MET A 128 -7.82 10.50 0.69
CA MET A 128 -8.28 9.54 -0.31
C MET A 128 -7.81 10.00 -1.69
N ASP A 129 -7.51 9.05 -2.58
CA ASP A 129 -6.99 9.40 -3.89
C ASP A 129 -8.06 10.13 -4.72
N CYS A 130 -9.25 9.55 -4.87
CA CYS A 130 -10.38 10.18 -5.56
C CYS A 130 -11.70 9.42 -5.35
N LYS A 131 -12.78 10.00 -5.91
CA LYS A 131 -13.99 9.26 -6.27
C LYS A 131 -14.07 9.10 -7.77
N ILE A 132 -14.46 7.93 -8.24
CA ILE A 132 -14.80 7.65 -9.63
C ILE A 132 -16.29 7.28 -9.69
N ASP A 133 -17.06 8.02 -10.47
CA ASP A 133 -18.52 7.86 -10.59
C ASP A 133 -19.27 7.85 -9.24
N GLY A 134 -18.75 8.59 -8.27
CA GLY A 134 -19.31 8.72 -6.93
C GLY A 134 -18.78 7.76 -5.88
N GLU A 135 -18.07 6.69 -6.27
CA GLU A 135 -17.49 5.70 -5.37
C GLU A 135 -16.03 5.99 -5.05
N VAL A 136 -15.61 5.70 -3.82
CA VAL A 136 -14.21 5.86 -3.37
C VAL A 136 -13.31 4.89 -4.11
N VAL A 137 -12.28 5.41 -4.76
CA VAL A 137 -11.27 4.59 -5.45
C VAL A 137 -9.88 4.97 -4.97
N ASP A 138 -9.14 3.97 -4.51
CA ASP A 138 -7.77 4.07 -4.08
C ASP A 138 -6.87 3.50 -5.20
N ILE A 139 -5.94 4.31 -5.71
CA ILE A 139 -5.11 3.96 -6.87
C ILE A 139 -3.83 3.30 -6.39
N LYS A 140 -3.51 2.11 -6.91
CA LYS A 140 -2.33 1.35 -6.50
C LYS A 140 -1.43 1.03 -7.67
N THR A 141 -0.15 1.33 -7.51
CA THR A 141 0.90 0.88 -8.45
C THR A 141 1.58 -0.35 -7.87
N ALA A 142 1.54 -1.45 -8.57
CA ALA A 142 1.94 -2.75 -8.07
C ALA A 142 3.03 -3.41 -8.93
N SER A 143 3.91 -4.22 -8.28
CA SER A 143 4.72 -5.20 -9.02
C SER A 143 3.84 -6.34 -9.50
N GLY A 144 4.27 -7.11 -10.50
CA GLY A 144 3.47 -8.21 -11.03
C GLY A 144 2.97 -9.19 -9.96
N PHE A 145 3.77 -9.48 -8.94
CA PHE A 145 3.34 -10.31 -7.80
C PHE A 145 2.23 -9.64 -6.96
N ALA A 146 2.36 -8.35 -6.68
CA ALA A 146 1.36 -7.63 -5.89
C ALA A 146 0.09 -7.36 -6.70
N PHE A 147 0.22 -7.09 -8.01
CA PHE A 147 -0.89 -6.88 -8.94
C PHE A 147 -1.84 -8.09 -8.99
N LYS A 148 -1.29 -9.31 -9.00
CA LYS A 148 -2.09 -10.54 -8.97
C LYS A 148 -3.08 -10.60 -7.81
N LYS A 149 -2.76 -10.01 -6.65
CA LYS A 149 -3.70 -9.98 -5.53
C LYS A 149 -4.96 -9.17 -5.82
N PHE A 150 -4.84 -8.12 -6.63
CA PHE A 150 -5.97 -7.32 -7.07
C PHE A 150 -6.71 -8.02 -8.22
N SER A 151 -6.00 -8.45 -9.27
CA SER A 151 -6.62 -9.05 -10.44
C SER A 151 -7.27 -10.41 -10.17
N GLU A 152 -6.75 -11.19 -9.22
CA GLU A 152 -7.30 -12.49 -8.80
C GLU A 152 -8.22 -12.38 -7.56
N GLY A 153 -8.41 -11.16 -7.00
CA GLY A 153 -9.28 -10.95 -5.84
C GLY A 153 -8.78 -11.55 -4.52
N THR A 154 -7.49 -11.89 -4.42
CA THR A 154 -6.89 -12.57 -3.26
C THR A 154 -6.30 -11.60 -2.22
N LEU A 155 -6.46 -10.29 -2.40
CA LEU A 155 -5.98 -9.29 -1.45
C LEU A 155 -6.52 -9.52 -0.02
N PRO A 156 -7.80 -9.89 0.22
CA PRO A 156 -8.32 -10.13 1.57
C PRO A 156 -7.57 -11.22 2.33
N ASP A 157 -7.03 -12.21 1.64
CA ASP A 157 -6.31 -13.33 2.26
C ASP A 157 -4.91 -12.92 2.74
N ASN A 158 -4.33 -11.89 2.14
CA ASN A 158 -2.98 -11.43 2.45
C ASN A 158 -2.80 -9.93 2.15
N ASP A 159 -3.25 -9.09 3.08
CA ASP A 159 -3.14 -7.63 3.05
C ASP A 159 -2.16 -7.11 4.13
N PRO A 160 -0.84 -7.24 3.93
CA PRO A 160 0.15 -6.82 4.93
C PRO A 160 0.26 -5.31 5.09
N PHE A 161 -0.30 -4.54 4.18
CA PHE A 161 -0.29 -3.08 4.20
C PHE A 161 -1.55 -2.49 4.82
N GLY A 162 -2.64 -3.28 4.92
CA GLY A 162 -3.91 -2.84 5.48
C GLY A 162 -4.74 -1.99 4.51
N TYR A 163 -4.60 -2.24 3.22
CA TYR A 163 -5.31 -1.50 2.17
C TYR A 163 -6.83 -1.58 2.31
N ILE A 164 -7.37 -2.77 2.64
CA ILE A 164 -8.82 -2.94 2.79
C ILE A 164 -9.36 -2.09 3.94
N ALA A 165 -8.63 -2.01 5.06
CA ALA A 165 -9.03 -1.15 6.18
C ALA A 165 -8.89 0.34 5.82
N GLN A 166 -7.89 0.72 5.03
CA GLN A 166 -7.74 2.08 4.49
C GLN A 166 -8.94 2.46 3.63
N LEU A 167 -9.29 1.64 2.64
CA LEU A 167 -10.46 1.84 1.78
C LEU A 167 -11.75 1.94 2.61
N SER A 168 -11.96 0.99 3.52
CA SER A 168 -13.12 0.99 4.41
C SER A 168 -13.22 2.29 5.23
N GLY A 169 -12.09 2.84 5.68
CA GLY A 169 -12.07 4.13 6.37
C GLY A 169 -12.50 5.28 5.47
N TYR A 170 -12.03 5.32 4.25
CA TYR A 170 -12.44 6.34 3.29
C TYR A 170 -13.92 6.24 2.94
N GLU A 171 -14.43 5.03 2.69
CA GLU A 171 -15.85 4.79 2.43
C GLU A 171 -16.72 5.18 3.64
N GLN A 172 -16.35 4.80 4.87
CA GLN A 172 -17.10 5.19 6.06
C GLN A 172 -17.14 6.71 6.26
N SER A 173 -16.07 7.44 5.89
CA SER A 173 -16.08 8.90 5.98
C SER A 173 -16.95 9.56 4.91
N GLU A 174 -17.11 8.93 3.76
CA GLU A 174 -17.82 9.46 2.61
C GLU A 174 -19.26 8.92 2.44
N GLY A 175 -19.65 7.94 3.26
CA GLY A 175 -20.96 7.30 3.21
C GLY A 175 -21.17 6.47 1.94
N THR A 176 -20.11 5.87 1.39
CA THR A 176 -20.12 4.94 0.25
C THR A 176 -19.76 3.53 0.71
N GLU A 177 -20.04 2.51 -0.11
CA GLU A 177 -19.81 1.10 0.24
C GLU A 177 -19.24 0.27 -0.91
N ASP A 178 -19.29 0.78 -2.14
CA ASP A 178 -18.95 0.05 -3.37
C ASP A 178 -17.62 0.49 -4.00
N GLY A 179 -16.78 1.11 -3.21
CA GLY A 179 -15.45 1.54 -3.63
C GLY A 179 -14.48 0.38 -3.91
N GLY A 180 -13.32 0.74 -4.47
CA GLY A 180 -12.35 -0.25 -4.89
C GLY A 180 -10.93 0.25 -5.04
N PHE A 181 -10.09 -0.63 -5.58
CA PHE A 181 -8.71 -0.36 -5.93
C PHE A 181 -8.54 -0.39 -7.43
N LEU A 182 -8.15 0.73 -8.01
CA LEU A 182 -7.67 0.77 -9.39
C LEU A 182 -6.16 0.47 -9.37
N ALA A 183 -5.77 -0.74 -9.79
CA ALA A 183 -4.39 -1.15 -9.73
C ALA A 183 -3.74 -1.13 -11.11
N ILE A 184 -2.50 -0.60 -11.18
CA ILE A 184 -1.65 -0.63 -12.38
C ILE A 184 -0.45 -1.54 -12.11
N ASN A 185 -0.25 -2.52 -12.98
CA ASN A 185 0.96 -3.32 -13.00
C ASN A 185 2.11 -2.52 -13.66
N LYS A 186 3.03 -2.02 -12.83
CA LYS A 186 4.16 -1.20 -13.29
C LYS A 186 5.19 -1.95 -14.15
N GLU A 187 5.07 -3.26 -14.30
CA GLU A 187 6.00 -4.09 -15.08
C GLU A 187 5.54 -4.26 -16.53
N ASN A 188 4.21 -4.29 -16.75
CA ASN A 188 3.64 -4.57 -18.07
C ASN A 188 2.51 -3.63 -18.52
N GLY A 189 2.08 -2.70 -17.64
CA GLY A 189 1.02 -1.73 -17.96
C GLY A 189 -0.41 -2.25 -17.83
N GLU A 190 -0.63 -3.49 -17.41
CA GLU A 190 -1.99 -4.00 -17.16
C GLU A 190 -2.69 -3.20 -16.07
N VAL A 191 -3.99 -2.98 -16.26
CA VAL A 191 -4.86 -2.28 -15.31
C VAL A 191 -5.99 -3.21 -14.88
N CYS A 192 -6.33 -3.20 -13.60
CA CYS A 192 -7.51 -3.90 -13.08
C CYS A 192 -8.22 -3.09 -12.01
N LEU A 193 -9.51 -3.34 -11.84
CA LEU A 193 -10.30 -2.85 -10.74
C LEU A 193 -10.62 -4.02 -9.80
N PHE A 194 -10.28 -3.88 -8.53
CA PHE A 194 -10.65 -4.83 -7.48
C PHE A 194 -11.59 -4.16 -6.48
N ARG A 195 -12.77 -4.71 -6.30
CA ARG A 195 -13.77 -4.26 -5.32
C ARG A 195 -13.91 -5.31 -4.22
N PRO A 196 -13.37 -5.07 -3.02
CA PRO A 196 -13.52 -6.00 -1.92
C PRO A 196 -14.99 -6.03 -1.45
N GLY A 197 -15.56 -7.21 -1.27
CA GLY A 197 -16.91 -7.33 -0.71
C GLY A 197 -17.00 -6.79 0.73
N ASN A 198 -18.17 -6.31 1.13
CA ASN A 198 -18.39 -5.67 2.43
C ASN A 198 -18.01 -6.55 3.63
N LEU A 199 -18.12 -7.87 3.52
CA LEU A 199 -17.68 -8.82 4.57
C LEU A 199 -16.16 -8.77 4.83
N SER A 200 -15.36 -8.32 3.88
CA SER A 200 -13.91 -8.16 4.02
C SER A 200 -13.51 -6.83 4.65
N LYS A 201 -14.43 -5.87 4.73
CA LYS A 201 -14.18 -4.51 5.19
C LYS A 201 -14.37 -4.41 6.70
N PRO A 202 -13.34 -4.05 7.48
CA PRO A 202 -13.48 -3.89 8.92
C PRO A 202 -14.21 -2.59 9.27
N ASN A 203 -14.89 -2.57 10.42
CA ASN A 203 -15.33 -1.30 11.02
C ASN A 203 -14.11 -0.54 11.53
N VAL A 204 -13.83 0.62 10.92
CA VAL A 204 -12.60 1.36 11.17
C VAL A 204 -12.62 2.05 12.52
N SER A 205 -13.76 2.55 13.01
CA SER A 205 -13.87 3.11 14.36
C SER A 205 -13.51 2.08 15.44
N THR A 206 -14.00 0.84 15.30
CA THR A 206 -13.62 -0.26 16.19
C THR A 206 -12.13 -0.56 16.12
N ARG A 207 -11.57 -0.52 14.93
CA ARG A 207 -10.13 -0.73 14.70
C ARG A 207 -9.28 0.38 15.34
N ILE A 208 -9.67 1.64 15.18
CA ILE A 208 -9.03 2.80 15.78
C ILE A 208 -9.04 2.69 17.31
N ASN A 209 -10.16 2.33 17.92
CA ASN A 209 -10.25 2.13 19.36
C ASN A 209 -9.30 1.03 19.84
N THR A 210 -9.23 -0.11 19.12
CA THR A 210 -8.27 -1.18 19.41
C THR A 210 -6.82 -0.70 19.35
N ILE A 211 -6.48 0.15 18.40
CA ILE A 211 -5.13 0.74 18.29
C ILE A 211 -4.87 1.69 19.46
N LYS A 212 -5.81 2.59 19.76
CA LYS A 212 -5.67 3.52 20.89
C LYS A 212 -5.47 2.76 22.21
N ASP A 213 -6.27 1.72 22.46
CA ASP A 213 -6.12 0.88 23.66
C ASP A 213 -4.76 0.16 23.71
N ALA A 214 -4.25 -0.30 22.58
CA ALA A 214 -2.93 -0.94 22.56
C ALA A 214 -1.80 0.06 22.85
N LEU A 215 -1.94 1.30 22.41
CA LEU A 215 -0.93 2.35 22.63
C LEU A 215 -0.89 2.89 24.06
N THR A 216 -1.91 2.62 24.90
CA THR A 216 -1.86 2.94 26.34
C THR A 216 -1.01 1.96 27.14
N LYS A 217 -0.57 0.85 26.54
CA LYS A 217 0.21 -0.20 27.23
C LYS A 217 1.70 0.00 27.02
N ASP A 218 2.48 -0.26 28.07
CA ASP A 218 3.94 -0.16 28.05
C ASP A 218 4.61 -1.30 27.26
N GLU A 219 3.88 -2.40 27.00
CA GLU A 219 4.39 -3.55 26.28
C GLU A 219 3.66 -3.77 24.95
N PRO A 220 4.39 -4.26 23.93
CA PRO A 220 3.78 -4.55 22.63
C PRO A 220 2.74 -5.67 22.75
N PRO A 221 1.69 -5.67 21.89
CA PRO A 221 0.76 -6.79 21.81
C PRO A 221 1.48 -8.13 21.72
N ILE A 222 1.09 -9.12 22.53
CA ILE A 222 1.76 -10.43 22.65
C ILE A 222 1.76 -11.17 21.31
N LYS A 223 0.65 -11.12 20.56
CA LYS A 223 0.52 -11.81 19.27
C LYS A 223 1.47 -11.20 18.24
N PRO A 224 2.37 -11.99 17.62
CA PRO A 224 3.20 -11.49 16.52
C PRO A 224 2.35 -11.08 15.32
N CYS A 225 2.89 -10.20 14.47
CA CYS A 225 2.21 -9.79 13.25
C CYS A 225 1.94 -10.97 12.33
N TYR A 226 2.92 -11.84 12.18
CA TYR A 226 2.88 -13.05 11.37
C TYR A 226 3.63 -14.18 12.08
N ASN A 227 3.13 -15.41 11.96
CA ASN A 227 3.81 -16.57 12.51
C ASN A 227 5.03 -16.94 11.65
N PRO A 228 6.13 -17.40 12.25
CA PRO A 228 7.26 -17.95 11.50
C PRO A 228 6.83 -19.12 10.64
N VAL A 229 7.47 -19.26 9.48
CA VAL A 229 7.21 -20.36 8.54
C VAL A 229 8.38 -21.34 8.50
N ALA A 230 8.11 -22.61 8.21
CA ALA A 230 9.12 -23.64 8.11
C ALA A 230 10.09 -23.35 6.94
N GLU A 231 11.40 -23.54 7.18
CA GLU A 231 12.42 -23.50 6.13
C GLU A 231 13.04 -24.90 5.97
N GLY A 232 12.66 -25.54 4.87
CA GLY A 232 13.06 -26.90 4.58
C GLY A 232 12.46 -27.95 5.56
N LYS A 233 13.05 -29.15 5.58
CA LYS A 233 12.52 -30.30 6.35
C LYS A 233 13.23 -30.52 7.70
N LYS A 234 14.21 -29.68 8.06
CA LYS A 234 15.07 -29.89 9.24
C LYS A 234 14.64 -29.13 10.49
N GLY A 235 13.42 -28.58 10.49
CA GLY A 235 12.85 -27.90 11.65
C GLY A 235 13.32 -26.45 11.84
N ASN A 236 14.04 -25.87 10.89
CA ASN A 236 14.35 -24.45 10.90
C ASN A 236 13.07 -23.64 10.67
N MET A 237 12.95 -22.50 11.37
CA MET A 237 11.85 -21.56 11.19
C MET A 237 12.37 -20.20 10.77
N ARG A 238 11.77 -19.58 9.77
CA ARG A 238 12.15 -18.25 9.29
C ARG A 238 10.98 -17.27 9.40
N LEU A 239 11.33 -16.00 9.31
CA LEU A 239 10.32 -14.95 9.21
C LEU A 239 9.42 -15.16 7.97
N GLU A 240 8.13 -14.90 8.17
CA GLU A 240 7.18 -14.73 7.07
C GLU A 240 7.52 -13.46 6.28
N ALA A 241 7.08 -13.37 5.01
CA ALA A 241 7.43 -12.28 4.10
C ALA A 241 7.07 -10.88 4.65
N GLY A 242 5.94 -10.74 5.33
CA GLY A 242 5.52 -9.48 5.94
C GLY A 242 6.45 -8.97 7.05
N CYS A 243 7.21 -9.87 7.70
CA CYS A 243 8.20 -9.52 8.71
C CYS A 243 9.60 -9.21 8.13
N VAL A 244 9.94 -9.72 6.94
CA VAL A 244 11.28 -9.57 6.36
C VAL A 244 11.67 -8.09 6.18
N TYR A 245 10.73 -7.28 5.71
CA TYR A 245 10.92 -5.85 5.46
C TYR A 245 10.52 -4.95 6.65
N CYS A 246 10.14 -5.55 7.78
CA CYS A 246 9.77 -4.79 8.97
C CYS A 246 11.03 -4.22 9.65
N PRO A 247 11.11 -2.91 9.94
CA PRO A 247 12.26 -2.33 10.63
C PRO A 247 12.39 -2.84 12.07
N HIS A 248 11.31 -3.30 12.67
CA HIS A 248 11.27 -3.78 14.05
C HIS A 248 11.57 -5.27 14.22
N LYS A 249 11.96 -5.98 13.15
CA LYS A 249 12.15 -7.45 13.19
C LYS A 249 13.11 -7.91 14.28
N ALA A 250 14.21 -7.19 14.48
CA ALA A 250 15.20 -7.53 15.51
C ALA A 250 14.68 -7.31 16.95
N LYS A 251 13.89 -6.26 17.18
CA LYS A 251 13.23 -5.99 18.47
C LYS A 251 12.06 -6.96 18.74
N CYS A 252 11.41 -7.40 17.67
CA CYS A 252 10.21 -8.26 17.73
C CYS A 252 10.56 -9.74 17.99
N TRP A 253 11.75 -10.17 17.58
CA TRP A 253 12.20 -11.56 17.63
C TRP A 253 13.57 -11.68 18.29
N ASP A 254 13.59 -12.05 19.55
CA ASP A 254 14.82 -12.35 20.27
C ASP A 254 15.61 -13.46 19.59
N GLY A 255 16.95 -13.28 19.50
CA GLY A 255 17.84 -14.29 18.90
C GLY A 255 17.64 -14.49 17.39
N LEU A 256 17.04 -13.51 16.69
CA LEU A 256 16.92 -13.56 15.23
C LEU A 256 18.30 -13.68 14.58
N ARG A 257 18.44 -14.57 13.61
CA ARG A 257 19.69 -14.80 12.87
C ARG A 257 19.48 -14.60 11.38
N ALA A 258 20.44 -13.97 10.69
CA ALA A 258 20.35 -13.65 9.27
C ALA A 258 21.38 -14.47 8.46
N PHE A 259 20.94 -15.05 7.34
CA PHE A 259 21.77 -15.85 6.45
C PHE A 259 21.62 -15.37 5.01
N LYS A 260 22.75 -15.25 4.29
CA LYS A 260 22.78 -14.76 2.91
C LYS A 260 22.64 -15.91 1.90
N TYR A 261 21.46 -16.05 1.31
CA TYR A 261 21.19 -16.97 0.21
C TYR A 261 21.39 -16.29 -1.14
N SER A 262 21.45 -17.07 -2.22
CA SER A 262 21.56 -16.55 -3.60
C SER A 262 20.37 -15.66 -4.00
N ASN A 263 19.20 -15.92 -3.45
CA ASN A 263 17.95 -15.18 -3.70
C ASN A 263 17.61 -14.13 -2.64
N GLY A 264 18.57 -13.76 -1.79
CA GLY A 264 18.40 -12.73 -0.77
C GLY A 264 18.71 -13.19 0.65
N VAL A 265 18.50 -12.30 1.62
CA VAL A 265 18.70 -12.60 3.03
C VAL A 265 17.46 -13.28 3.60
N LYS A 266 17.68 -14.38 4.34
CA LYS A 266 16.62 -15.03 5.13
C LYS A 266 16.90 -14.85 6.62
N TYR A 267 15.87 -14.50 7.35
CA TYR A 267 15.92 -14.28 8.80
C TYR A 267 15.26 -15.44 9.52
N PHE A 268 16.01 -16.06 10.44
CA PHE A 268 15.58 -17.26 11.16
C PHE A 268 15.25 -16.95 12.60
N THR A 269 14.04 -17.34 13.03
CA THR A 269 13.60 -17.27 14.42
C THR A 269 14.01 -18.52 15.21
N ARG A 270 14.30 -19.63 14.51
CA ARG A 270 14.84 -20.87 15.08
C ARG A 270 15.74 -21.58 14.07
N VAL A 271 16.97 -21.90 14.50
CA VAL A 271 17.95 -22.67 13.73
C VAL A 271 18.18 -24.00 14.43
N VAL A 272 17.63 -25.10 13.87
CA VAL A 272 17.84 -26.47 14.34
C VAL A 272 19.04 -27.09 13.60
N SER A 273 19.14 -26.82 12.30
CA SER A 273 20.25 -27.25 11.46
C SER A 273 20.86 -26.01 10.79
N LEU A 274 22.16 -25.81 11.00
CA LEU A 274 22.87 -24.65 10.45
C LEU A 274 22.75 -24.61 8.93
N PRO A 275 22.33 -23.48 8.34
CA PRO A 275 22.34 -23.28 6.89
C PRO A 275 23.76 -23.39 6.31
N LYS A 276 23.88 -23.95 5.10
CA LYS A 276 25.17 -24.05 4.37
C LYS A 276 25.52 -22.78 3.61
N VAL A 277 25.15 -21.62 4.16
CA VAL A 277 25.39 -20.29 3.58
C VAL A 277 25.90 -19.37 4.70
N PRO A 278 26.62 -18.28 4.37
CA PRO A 278 27.16 -17.37 5.36
C PRO A 278 26.07 -16.76 6.25
N GLU A 279 26.33 -16.76 7.55
CA GLU A 279 25.60 -15.92 8.50
C GLU A 279 26.13 -14.48 8.41
N ILE A 280 25.25 -13.51 8.48
CA ILE A 280 25.57 -12.09 8.40
C ILE A 280 24.98 -11.35 9.60
N PRO A 281 25.55 -10.20 10.00
CA PRO A 281 24.96 -9.34 11.03
C PRO A 281 23.52 -8.94 10.67
N LEU A 282 22.70 -8.76 11.70
CA LEU A 282 21.37 -8.14 11.55
C LEU A 282 21.58 -6.66 11.23
N THR A 283 21.11 -6.23 10.09
CA THR A 283 21.10 -4.83 9.65
C THR A 283 19.66 -4.32 9.62
#